data_5e12968476d6d6a71dfd72e4e0566c17
#
_entry.id   5e12968476d6d6a71dfd72e4e0566c17
#
_cell.length_a   1.000
_cell.length_b   1.000
_cell.length_c   1.000
_cell.angle_alpha   90.00
_cell.angle_beta   90.00
_cell.angle_gamma   90.00
#
_symmetry.space_group_name_H-M   'P 1'
#
loop_
_entity.id
_entity.type
_entity.pdbx_description
1 polymer ?
#
loop_
_entity_poly.entity_id
_entity_poly.type
_entity_poly.pdbx_seq_one_letter_code
_entity_poly.pdbx_strand_id
1 'polypeptide(L)'
;MKRCKWATDEPNIIYHDKEWGRPQHNDQKLFEFLILEGAQAGLSWVTILKRRDGYKKAFSNFDAVKVSKYSQKRISKLLQDKSIIRNRLKINSAINNAKQFLKVQEEFGSFDKYLWSFVNGKPLKNKFKKLSDLPASTEISEKLSKDLKKRGFSFVGPTICYALMQAIGMVNDHTSECFLHGK
;
A
#
# COMPACT_ATOMS: atom_id res chain seq x y z
N MET A 1 -22.09 -13.98 6.73
CA MET A 1 -21.03 -13.27 7.47
C MET A 1 -21.18 -11.78 7.24
N LYS A 2 -21.06 -10.95 8.30
CA LYS A 2 -21.14 -9.48 8.16
C LYS A 2 -19.75 -8.94 7.85
N ARG A 3 -19.60 -8.14 6.78
CA ARG A 3 -18.36 -7.50 6.33
C ARG A 3 -18.39 -6.01 6.61
N CYS A 4 -17.25 -5.36 6.50
CA CYS A 4 -17.20 -3.89 6.45
C CYS A 4 -18.03 -3.38 5.26
N LYS A 5 -18.74 -2.28 5.43
CA LYS A 5 -19.71 -1.78 4.41
C LYS A 5 -19.10 -1.44 3.04
N TRP A 6 -17.78 -1.25 2.94
CA TRP A 6 -17.11 -0.99 1.67
C TRP A 6 -16.85 -2.25 0.83
N ALA A 7 -16.91 -3.44 1.45
CA ALA A 7 -16.67 -4.72 0.79
C ALA A 7 -18.02 -5.27 0.23
N THR A 8 -18.54 -4.64 -0.82
CA THR A 8 -19.87 -4.92 -1.37
C THR A 8 -19.86 -5.80 -2.60
N ASP A 9 -18.77 -5.81 -3.34
CA ASP A 9 -18.63 -6.47 -4.64
C ASP A 9 -17.22 -7.00 -4.86
N GLU A 10 -17.04 -7.86 -5.82
CA GLU A 10 -15.72 -8.30 -6.25
C GLU A 10 -15.02 -7.21 -7.08
N PRO A 11 -13.71 -6.99 -6.89
CA PRO A 11 -12.76 -7.76 -6.07
C PRO A 11 -12.62 -7.30 -4.61
N ASN A 12 -13.41 -6.33 -4.15
CA ASN A 12 -13.34 -5.78 -2.78
C ASN A 12 -13.61 -6.86 -1.72
N ILE A 13 -14.57 -7.76 -1.96
CA ILE A 13 -14.89 -8.86 -1.03
C ILE A 13 -13.68 -9.77 -0.83
N ILE A 14 -13.04 -10.19 -1.91
CA ILE A 14 -11.87 -11.07 -1.83
C ILE A 14 -10.72 -10.39 -1.09
N TYR A 15 -10.44 -9.13 -1.43
CA TYR A 15 -9.41 -8.34 -0.78
C TYR A 15 -9.67 -8.16 0.72
N HIS A 16 -10.89 -7.79 1.10
CA HIS A 16 -11.32 -7.65 2.49
C HIS A 16 -11.14 -8.95 3.28
N ASP A 17 -11.63 -10.08 2.74
CA ASP A 17 -11.66 -11.33 3.47
C ASP A 17 -10.29 -11.99 3.59
N LYS A 18 -9.38 -11.75 2.63
CA LYS A 18 -8.12 -12.48 2.53
C LYS A 18 -6.86 -11.67 2.82
N GLU A 19 -6.90 -10.34 2.68
CA GLU A 19 -5.69 -9.52 2.73
C GLU A 19 -5.79 -8.33 3.70
N TRP A 20 -6.81 -7.49 3.56
CA TRP A 20 -6.93 -6.24 4.30
C TRP A 20 -6.94 -6.44 5.82
N GLY A 21 -6.12 -5.66 6.53
CA GLY A 21 -5.99 -5.75 7.99
C GLY A 21 -5.22 -6.98 8.50
N ARG A 22 -4.61 -7.76 7.62
CA ARG A 22 -3.80 -8.92 8.00
C ARG A 22 -2.31 -8.57 7.99
N PRO A 23 -1.57 -8.87 9.07
CA PRO A 23 -0.13 -8.59 9.15
C PRO A 23 0.66 -9.16 7.97
N GLN A 24 1.38 -8.29 7.30
CA GLN A 24 2.23 -8.62 6.16
C GLN A 24 3.68 -8.25 6.48
N HIS A 25 4.58 -9.25 6.37
CA HIS A 25 6.00 -9.12 6.70
C HIS A 25 6.93 -9.45 5.52
N ASN A 26 6.38 -9.75 4.34
CA ASN A 26 7.17 -10.01 3.16
C ASN A 26 7.47 -8.70 2.42
N ASP A 27 8.75 -8.33 2.29
CA ASP A 27 9.19 -7.07 1.69
C ASP A 27 8.68 -6.86 0.26
N GLN A 28 8.59 -7.92 -0.56
CA GLN A 28 8.06 -7.80 -1.92
C GLN A 28 6.56 -7.46 -1.91
N LYS A 29 5.80 -8.01 -0.95
CA LYS A 29 4.40 -7.67 -0.74
C LYS A 29 4.23 -6.25 -0.17
N LEU A 30 5.10 -5.84 0.73
CA LEU A 30 5.13 -4.47 1.24
C LEU A 30 5.41 -3.47 0.12
N PHE A 31 6.33 -3.79 -0.79
CA PHE A 31 6.59 -2.96 -1.96
C PHE A 31 5.43 -2.96 -2.96
N GLU A 32 4.75 -4.11 -3.17
CA GLU A 32 3.51 -4.18 -3.95
C GLU A 32 2.47 -3.17 -3.43
N PHE A 33 2.14 -3.23 -2.13
CA PHE A 33 1.16 -2.33 -1.55
C PHE A 33 1.59 -0.87 -1.59
N LEU A 34 2.86 -0.56 -1.35
CA LEU A 34 3.39 0.80 -1.47
C LEU A 34 3.16 1.39 -2.88
N ILE A 35 3.38 0.60 -3.94
CA ILE A 35 3.12 1.02 -5.32
C ILE A 35 1.62 1.18 -5.58
N LEU A 36 0.80 0.21 -5.14
CA LEU A 36 -0.64 0.21 -5.42
C LEU A 36 -1.36 1.35 -4.70
N GLU A 37 -1.01 1.62 -3.44
CA GLU A 37 -1.57 2.75 -2.67
C GLU A 37 -1.15 4.09 -3.27
N GLY A 38 0.09 4.24 -3.70
CA GLY A 38 0.53 5.42 -4.44
C GLY A 38 -0.21 5.59 -5.78
N ALA A 39 -0.49 4.48 -6.46
CA ALA A 39 -1.25 4.49 -7.71
C ALA A 39 -2.72 4.84 -7.50
N GLN A 40 -3.29 4.54 -6.33
CA GLN A 40 -4.68 4.86 -6.00
C GLN A 40 -4.95 6.37 -5.88
N ALA A 41 -3.98 7.20 -5.55
CA ALA A 41 -4.19 8.63 -5.32
C ALA A 41 -5.14 9.26 -6.35
N GLY A 42 -6.29 9.77 -5.88
CA GLY A 42 -7.36 10.34 -6.73
C GLY A 42 -8.24 9.31 -7.47
N LEU A 43 -8.14 8.02 -7.16
CA LEU A 43 -8.92 6.94 -7.77
C LEU A 43 -9.59 6.06 -6.69
N SER A 44 -10.54 5.23 -7.10
CA SER A 44 -11.12 4.20 -6.21
C SER A 44 -10.21 2.99 -6.08
N TRP A 45 -10.22 2.35 -4.89
CA TRP A 45 -9.45 1.14 -4.66
C TRP A 45 -9.83 -0.01 -5.61
N VAL A 46 -11.12 -0.17 -5.90
CA VAL A 46 -11.59 -1.17 -6.87
C VAL A 46 -10.96 -1.00 -8.26
N THR A 47 -10.67 0.23 -8.65
CA THR A 47 -9.97 0.54 -9.91
C THR A 47 -8.55 -0.03 -9.91
N ILE A 48 -7.88 0.02 -8.76
CA ILE A 48 -6.52 -0.52 -8.58
C ILE A 48 -6.56 -2.04 -8.50
N LEU A 49 -7.48 -2.62 -7.72
CA LEU A 49 -7.62 -4.07 -7.62
C LEU A 49 -7.87 -4.73 -8.98
N LYS A 50 -8.76 -4.16 -9.81
CA LYS A 50 -9.00 -4.64 -11.18
C LYS A 50 -7.77 -4.59 -12.09
N ARG A 51 -6.76 -3.79 -11.75
CA ARG A 51 -5.51 -3.64 -12.51
C ARG A 51 -4.29 -4.29 -11.83
N ARG A 52 -4.49 -4.94 -10.69
CA ARG A 52 -3.40 -5.49 -9.87
C ARG A 52 -2.50 -6.45 -10.63
N ASP A 53 -3.07 -7.35 -11.44
CA ASP A 53 -2.32 -8.28 -12.28
C ASP A 53 -1.55 -7.55 -13.39
N GLY A 54 -2.11 -6.48 -13.93
CA GLY A 54 -1.43 -5.58 -14.86
C GLY A 54 -0.21 -4.93 -14.21
N TYR A 55 -0.37 -4.38 -13.00
CA TYR A 55 0.74 -3.83 -12.22
C TYR A 55 1.81 -4.87 -11.91
N LYS A 56 1.41 -6.08 -11.50
CA LYS A 56 2.32 -7.19 -11.25
C LYS A 56 3.21 -7.49 -12.46
N LYS A 57 2.63 -7.58 -13.64
CA LYS A 57 3.36 -7.80 -14.90
C LYS A 57 4.21 -6.58 -15.28
N ALA A 58 3.65 -5.38 -15.22
CA ALA A 58 4.30 -4.13 -15.61
C ALA A 58 5.51 -3.79 -14.74
N PHE A 59 5.43 -4.06 -13.44
CA PHE A 59 6.46 -3.76 -12.44
C PHE A 59 7.25 -4.99 -11.98
N SER A 60 7.51 -5.94 -12.91
CA SER A 60 8.42 -7.09 -12.68
C SER A 60 8.09 -7.88 -11.42
N ASN A 61 6.82 -8.19 -11.19
CA ASN A 61 6.32 -8.87 -10.00
C ASN A 61 6.68 -8.11 -8.69
N PHE A 62 6.75 -6.79 -8.76
CA PHE A 62 7.14 -5.93 -7.64
C PHE A 62 8.54 -6.22 -7.06
N ASP A 63 9.46 -6.65 -7.93
CA ASP A 63 10.88 -6.77 -7.63
C ASP A 63 11.50 -5.36 -7.60
N ALA A 64 11.76 -4.83 -6.40
CA ALA A 64 12.27 -3.48 -6.21
C ALA A 64 13.62 -3.26 -6.91
N VAL A 65 14.49 -4.29 -6.98
CA VAL A 65 15.80 -4.20 -7.66
C VAL A 65 15.60 -3.98 -9.15
N LYS A 66 14.68 -4.73 -9.78
CA LYS A 66 14.38 -4.57 -11.21
C LYS A 66 13.69 -3.24 -11.50
N VAL A 67 12.69 -2.87 -10.68
CA VAL A 67 11.93 -1.63 -10.85
C VAL A 67 12.83 -0.40 -10.71
N SER A 68 13.76 -0.38 -9.76
CA SER A 68 14.69 0.72 -9.54
C SER A 68 15.59 1.05 -10.75
N LYS A 69 15.78 0.07 -11.65
CA LYS A 69 16.63 0.15 -12.86
C LYS A 69 15.86 0.46 -14.14
N TYR A 70 14.55 0.77 -14.07
CA TYR A 70 13.77 1.05 -15.26
C TYR A 70 14.28 2.27 -16.02
N SER A 71 14.52 2.08 -17.33
CA SER A 71 15.00 3.11 -18.24
C SER A 71 13.86 3.96 -18.79
N GLN A 72 14.19 5.10 -19.44
CA GLN A 72 13.21 5.93 -20.15
C GLN A 72 12.43 5.15 -21.22
N LYS A 73 13.07 4.20 -21.90
CA LYS A 73 12.41 3.29 -22.86
C LYS A 73 11.33 2.44 -22.15
N ARG A 74 11.61 1.95 -20.92
CA ARG A 74 10.64 1.20 -20.13
C ARG A 74 9.48 2.09 -19.68
N ILE A 75 9.77 3.31 -19.21
CA ILE A 75 8.76 4.30 -18.81
C ILE A 75 7.81 4.61 -19.99
N SER A 76 8.35 4.83 -21.19
CA SER A 76 7.54 5.07 -22.39
C SER A 76 6.61 3.91 -22.71
N LYS A 77 7.05 2.67 -22.55
CA LYS A 77 6.20 1.48 -22.69
C LYS A 77 5.09 1.43 -21.63
N LEU A 78 5.41 1.72 -20.37
CA LEU A 78 4.43 1.74 -19.28
C LEU A 78 3.35 2.81 -19.48
N LEU A 79 3.69 3.95 -20.07
CA LEU A 79 2.72 5.01 -20.42
C LEU A 79 1.72 4.60 -21.51
N GLN A 80 2.02 3.56 -22.27
CA GLN A 80 1.12 2.99 -23.28
C GLN A 80 0.36 1.76 -22.80
N ASP A 81 0.75 1.21 -21.64
CA ASP A 81 0.16 -0.01 -21.08
C ASP A 81 -1.22 0.27 -20.47
N LYS A 82 -2.28 -0.19 -21.12
CA LYS A 82 -3.68 -0.03 -20.67
C LYS A 82 -4.00 -0.84 -19.41
N SER A 83 -3.18 -1.81 -19.06
CA SER A 83 -3.40 -2.65 -17.88
C SER A 83 -3.08 -1.94 -16.56
N ILE A 84 -2.41 -0.78 -16.60
CA ILE A 84 -2.09 0.07 -15.45
C ILE A 84 -2.65 1.48 -15.59
N ILE A 85 -2.54 2.29 -14.54
CA ILE A 85 -2.84 3.72 -14.60
C ILE A 85 -1.70 4.43 -15.35
N ARG A 86 -1.98 4.95 -16.55
CA ARG A 86 -1.02 5.60 -17.44
C ARG A 86 -0.74 7.04 -17.00
N ASN A 87 -0.14 7.20 -15.83
CA ASN A 87 0.23 8.49 -15.26
C ASN A 87 1.75 8.54 -15.05
N ARG A 88 2.42 9.48 -15.72
CA ARG A 88 3.88 9.62 -15.68
C ARG A 88 4.42 9.86 -14.28
N LEU A 89 3.72 10.68 -13.48
CA LEU A 89 4.16 10.99 -12.11
C LEU A 89 4.09 9.73 -11.22
N LYS A 90 3.02 8.94 -11.34
CA LYS A 90 2.85 7.68 -10.58
C LYS A 90 3.86 6.61 -11.01
N ILE A 91 4.16 6.50 -12.31
CA ILE A 91 5.19 5.56 -12.82
C ILE A 91 6.57 5.98 -12.33
N ASN A 92 6.93 7.25 -12.44
CA ASN A 92 8.22 7.77 -11.95
C ASN A 92 8.33 7.62 -10.44
N SER A 93 7.25 7.85 -9.71
CA SER A 93 7.18 7.63 -8.26
C SER A 93 7.49 6.17 -7.89
N ALA A 94 6.89 5.20 -8.57
CA ALA A 94 7.14 3.79 -8.32
C ALA A 94 8.63 3.43 -8.49
N ILE A 95 9.28 3.99 -9.53
CA ILE A 95 10.71 3.77 -9.77
C ILE A 95 11.58 4.46 -8.72
N ASN A 96 11.24 5.70 -8.35
CA ASN A 96 11.93 6.41 -7.28
C ASN A 96 11.77 5.69 -5.95
N ASN A 97 10.54 5.29 -5.61
CA ASN A 97 10.24 4.57 -4.36
C ASN A 97 10.96 3.23 -4.30
N ALA A 98 11.17 2.54 -5.43
CA ALA A 98 12.01 1.33 -5.48
C ALA A 98 13.45 1.60 -5.05
N LYS A 99 14.04 2.72 -5.50
CA LYS A 99 15.40 3.11 -5.09
C LYS A 99 15.49 3.44 -3.61
N GLN A 100 14.51 4.17 -3.08
CA GLN A 100 14.48 4.50 -1.65
C GLN A 100 14.19 3.27 -0.78
N PHE A 101 13.33 2.38 -1.27
CA PHE A 101 13.01 1.10 -0.62
C PHE A 101 14.27 0.26 -0.39
N LEU A 102 15.13 0.14 -1.41
CA LEU A 102 16.39 -0.58 -1.31
C LEU A 102 17.35 0.05 -0.28
N LYS A 103 17.42 1.40 -0.21
CA LYS A 103 18.21 2.09 0.81
C LYS A 103 17.69 1.82 2.23
N VAL A 104 16.37 1.78 2.40
CA VAL A 104 15.77 1.43 3.70
C VAL A 104 16.08 -0.01 4.07
N GLN A 105 16.04 -0.95 3.11
CA GLN A 105 16.46 -2.33 3.36
C GLN A 105 17.93 -2.43 3.80
N GLU A 106 18.82 -1.66 3.17
CA GLU A 106 20.22 -1.61 3.54
C GLU A 106 20.43 -1.06 4.95
N GLU A 107 19.71 0.01 5.33
CA GLU A 107 19.82 0.67 6.65
C GLU A 107 19.23 -0.15 7.79
N PHE A 108 18.05 -0.76 7.58
CA PHE A 108 17.27 -1.46 8.63
C PHE A 108 17.35 -2.99 8.56
N GLY A 109 17.97 -3.53 7.51
CA GLY A 109 18.03 -4.96 7.22
C GLY A 109 16.80 -5.49 6.47
N SER A 110 15.63 -4.82 6.54
CA SER A 110 14.43 -5.07 5.72
C SER A 110 13.51 -3.86 5.76
N PHE A 111 12.63 -3.75 4.77
CA PHE A 111 11.58 -2.74 4.77
C PHE A 111 10.49 -3.08 5.82
N ASP A 112 10.28 -4.35 6.07
CA ASP A 112 9.43 -4.86 7.15
C ASP A 112 9.84 -4.30 8.51
N LYS A 113 11.11 -4.49 8.92
CA LYS A 113 11.61 -3.96 10.19
C LYS A 113 11.40 -2.46 10.32
N TYR A 114 11.67 -1.71 9.24
CA TYR A 114 11.46 -0.29 9.21
C TYR A 114 9.98 0.08 9.41
N LEU A 115 9.06 -0.47 8.61
CA LEU A 115 7.64 -0.15 8.73
C LEU A 115 7.06 -0.53 10.10
N TRP A 116 7.29 -1.76 10.52
CA TRP A 116 6.73 -2.27 11.77
C TRP A 116 7.29 -1.61 13.02
N SER A 117 8.44 -0.91 12.94
CA SER A 117 8.97 -0.11 14.05
C SER A 117 8.00 1.00 14.49
N PHE A 118 7.21 1.56 13.57
CA PHE A 118 6.22 2.62 13.88
C PHE A 118 5.07 2.16 14.76
N VAL A 119 4.85 0.85 14.88
CA VAL A 119 3.82 0.23 15.75
C VAL A 119 4.42 -0.76 16.75
N ASN A 120 5.73 -0.63 17.06
CA ASN A 120 6.46 -1.50 17.98
C ASN A 120 6.33 -3.01 17.63
N GLY A 121 6.28 -3.34 16.34
CA GLY A 121 6.21 -4.71 15.84
C GLY A 121 4.88 -5.41 16.05
N LYS A 122 3.81 -4.71 16.47
CA LYS A 122 2.50 -5.32 16.78
C LYS A 122 1.36 -4.56 16.10
N PRO A 123 0.36 -5.28 15.53
CA PRO A 123 -0.82 -4.64 14.97
C PRO A 123 -1.59 -3.83 16.01
N LEU A 124 -2.03 -2.64 15.61
CA LEU A 124 -2.97 -1.83 16.39
C LEU A 124 -4.39 -2.28 16.05
N LYS A 125 -5.17 -2.68 17.03
CA LYS A 125 -6.56 -3.11 16.87
C LYS A 125 -7.50 -1.99 17.29
N ASN A 126 -8.13 -1.34 16.32
CA ASN A 126 -9.09 -0.28 16.53
C ASN A 126 -10.52 -0.83 16.74
N LYS A 127 -11.39 -0.02 17.36
CA LYS A 127 -12.78 -0.43 17.68
C LYS A 127 -13.78 0.52 17.05
N PHE A 128 -13.70 0.72 15.75
CA PHE A 128 -14.65 1.54 15.01
C PHE A 128 -15.99 0.83 14.85
N LYS A 129 -17.10 1.52 15.10
CA LYS A 129 -18.45 0.96 14.94
C LYS A 129 -18.95 1.04 13.50
N LYS A 130 -18.62 2.11 12.80
CA LYS A 130 -19.04 2.37 11.41
C LYS A 130 -17.92 2.97 10.58
N LEU A 131 -18.04 2.91 9.27
CA LEU A 131 -17.03 3.39 8.33
C LEU A 131 -16.72 4.89 8.51
N SER A 132 -17.73 5.69 8.86
CA SER A 132 -17.55 7.14 9.11
C SER A 132 -16.70 7.46 10.34
N ASP A 133 -16.43 6.50 11.20
CA ASP A 133 -15.61 6.69 12.39
C ASP A 133 -14.10 6.54 12.08
N LEU A 134 -13.78 5.96 10.91
CA LEU A 134 -12.39 5.79 10.49
C LEU A 134 -11.81 7.16 10.10
N PRO A 135 -10.66 7.54 10.68
CA PRO A 135 -10.01 8.81 10.32
C PRO A 135 -9.36 8.69 8.93
N ALA A 136 -9.14 9.84 8.28
CA ALA A 136 -8.39 9.89 7.03
C ALA A 136 -6.88 9.69 7.23
N SER A 137 -6.35 10.03 8.42
CA SER A 137 -4.96 9.83 8.85
C SER A 137 -4.92 9.72 10.39
N THR A 138 -3.79 9.25 10.91
CA THR A 138 -3.50 9.15 12.34
C THR A 138 -2.13 9.76 12.62
N GLU A 139 -1.81 10.05 13.88
CA GLU A 139 -0.46 10.51 14.24
C GLU A 139 0.65 9.59 13.76
N ILE A 140 0.41 8.29 13.78
CA ILE A 140 1.40 7.30 13.31
C ILE A 140 1.57 7.40 11.79
N SER A 141 0.46 7.48 11.03
CA SER A 141 0.54 7.64 9.58
C SER A 141 1.17 8.98 9.16
N GLU A 142 1.00 10.03 9.97
CA GLU A 142 1.65 11.33 9.76
C GLU A 142 3.16 11.25 10.02
N LYS A 143 3.57 10.59 11.11
CA LYS A 143 4.99 10.32 11.39
C LYS A 143 5.64 9.47 10.29
N LEU A 144 4.98 8.40 9.88
CA LEU A 144 5.43 7.54 8.77
C LEU A 144 5.55 8.34 7.46
N SER A 145 4.54 9.12 7.12
CA SER A 145 4.55 9.99 5.93
C SER A 145 5.71 10.98 5.95
N LYS A 146 5.95 11.63 7.10
CA LYS A 146 7.03 12.59 7.27
C LYS A 146 8.40 11.94 7.09
N ASP A 147 8.61 10.76 7.68
CA ASP A 147 9.88 10.04 7.56
C ASP A 147 10.10 9.52 6.14
N LEU A 148 9.09 8.91 5.52
CA LEU A 148 9.18 8.46 4.12
C LEU A 148 9.49 9.62 3.16
N LYS A 149 8.86 10.78 3.34
CA LYS A 149 9.17 11.98 2.53
C LYS A 149 10.61 12.46 2.75
N LYS A 150 11.07 12.49 4.00
CA LYS A 150 12.48 12.85 4.32
C LYS A 150 13.46 11.89 3.65
N ARG A 151 13.11 10.61 3.50
CA ARG A 151 13.89 9.59 2.78
C ARG A 151 13.78 9.68 1.26
N GLY A 152 12.98 10.62 0.74
CA GLY A 152 12.82 10.86 -0.69
C GLY A 152 11.75 10.02 -1.37
N PHE A 153 10.87 9.34 -0.63
CA PHE A 153 9.70 8.71 -1.22
C PHE A 153 8.69 9.75 -1.71
N SER A 154 7.92 9.40 -2.70
CA SER A 154 6.84 10.21 -3.27
C SER A 154 5.51 9.45 -3.29
N PHE A 155 4.39 10.17 -3.36
CA PHE A 155 3.04 9.61 -3.19
C PHE A 155 2.86 8.86 -1.85
N VAL A 156 3.41 9.42 -0.78
CA VAL A 156 3.36 8.90 0.58
C VAL A 156 2.79 9.95 1.55
N GLY A 157 1.67 10.58 1.16
CA GLY A 157 0.92 11.48 2.06
C GLY A 157 0.33 10.72 3.26
N PRO A 158 -0.08 11.44 4.34
CA PRO A 158 -0.59 10.78 5.56
C PRO A 158 -1.75 9.83 5.31
N THR A 159 -2.69 10.21 4.45
CA THR A 159 -3.84 9.38 4.06
C THR A 159 -3.39 8.12 3.29
N ILE A 160 -2.43 8.25 2.38
CA ILE A 160 -1.88 7.10 1.64
C ILE A 160 -1.10 6.18 2.60
N CYS A 161 -0.34 6.74 3.53
CA CYS A 161 0.35 5.96 4.56
C CYS A 161 -0.64 5.23 5.47
N TYR A 162 -1.76 5.86 5.83
CA TYR A 162 -2.78 5.19 6.63
C TYR A 162 -3.44 4.04 5.87
N ALA A 163 -3.78 4.25 4.59
CA ALA A 163 -4.29 3.18 3.73
C ALA A 163 -3.28 2.02 3.59
N LEU A 164 -1.99 2.34 3.44
CA LEU A 164 -0.93 1.32 3.46
C LEU A 164 -0.89 0.55 4.78
N MET A 165 -0.97 1.24 5.94
CA MET A 165 -1.01 0.60 7.25
C MET A 165 -2.20 -0.36 7.39
N GLN A 166 -3.38 0.03 6.88
CA GLN A 166 -4.57 -0.82 6.83
C GLN A 166 -4.36 -2.03 5.90
N ALA A 167 -3.85 -1.80 4.69
CA ALA A 167 -3.62 -2.84 3.69
C ALA A 167 -2.68 -3.95 4.17
N ILE A 168 -1.61 -3.57 4.89
CA ILE A 168 -0.59 -4.51 5.38
C ILE A 168 -0.83 -4.96 6.83
N GLY A 169 -1.95 -4.59 7.43
CA GLY A 169 -2.34 -5.04 8.77
C GLY A 169 -1.54 -4.45 9.93
N MET A 170 -0.82 -3.33 9.74
CA MET A 170 -0.27 -2.56 10.86
C MET A 170 -1.38 -2.00 11.76
N VAL A 171 -2.55 -1.75 11.18
CA VAL A 171 -3.79 -1.47 11.89
C VAL A 171 -4.88 -2.43 11.44
N ASN A 172 -5.68 -2.92 12.38
CA ASN A 172 -6.90 -3.66 12.09
C ASN A 172 -8.09 -2.74 12.32
N ASP A 173 -8.66 -2.24 11.22
CA ASP A 173 -9.78 -1.29 11.19
C ASP A 173 -11.09 -1.95 10.75
N HIS A 174 -11.18 -3.26 10.85
CA HIS A 174 -12.46 -3.94 10.67
C HIS A 174 -13.47 -3.41 11.68
N THR A 175 -14.63 -2.94 11.21
CA THR A 175 -15.69 -2.43 12.10
C THR A 175 -16.16 -3.50 13.06
N SER A 176 -16.66 -3.10 14.25
CA SER A 176 -17.01 -4.02 15.34
C SER A 176 -18.01 -5.12 14.95
N GLU A 177 -18.83 -4.90 13.93
CA GLU A 177 -19.77 -5.89 13.40
C GLU A 177 -19.16 -6.81 12.33
N CYS A 178 -17.94 -6.54 11.88
CA CYS A 178 -17.27 -7.36 10.87
C CYS A 178 -16.76 -8.66 11.49
N PHE A 179 -16.90 -9.76 10.77
CA PHE A 179 -16.42 -11.09 11.23
C PHE A 179 -14.90 -11.20 11.39
N LEU A 180 -14.14 -10.23 10.87
CA LEU A 180 -12.68 -10.12 11.02
C LEU A 180 -12.26 -9.13 12.10
N HIS A 181 -13.21 -8.48 12.79
CA HIS A 181 -12.89 -7.54 13.86
C HIS A 181 -12.04 -8.21 14.96
N GLY A 182 -10.90 -7.60 15.27
CA GLY A 182 -10.03 -8.04 16.35
C GLY A 182 -9.24 -9.36 16.10
N LYS A 183 -9.34 -9.93 14.90
CA LYS A 183 -8.61 -11.16 14.54
C LYS A 183 -7.17 -10.88 14.15
#